data_79e080bf73b90625e1a389b3e108b73f
#
_entry.id   79e080bf73b90625e1a389b3e108b73f
#
_cell.length_a   1.000
_cell.length_b   1.000
_cell.length_c   1.000
_cell.angle_alpha   90.00
_cell.angle_beta   90.00
_cell.angle_gamma   90.00
#
_symmetry.space_group_name_H-M   'P 1'
#
loop_
_entity.id
_entity.type
_entity.pdbx_description
1 polymer ?
#
loop_
_entity_poly.entity_id
_entity_poly.type
_entity_poly.pdbx_seq_one_letter_code
_entity_poly.pdbx_strand_id
1 'polypeptide(L)'
;MTHPLSLEGKTAVIVGGTSGIGRALSLGLADAGADVIASARRKEQVEETAAAIEAKGKRTLLLTSDVADRASLENLLAETLEHFGKVDILINCAGKIKRAPTLTFPEEEWQSIIDTNLTGTLRACQIFGRHMLDRSYGRIINIASLNTFVALNEVAAYAASKAAVASLTRSLAVEWSRHGVLVNAIAPGVFRTALNAELLDSTPRGKELLMRTPMGRFGKTDEVVGAAIYLASDGASYVTGQVLVVDGGFLASGVNQ
;
A
#
# COMPACT_ATOMS: atom_id res chain seq x y z
N MET A 1 -7.72 -11.82 -26.68
CA MET A 1 -7.95 -10.73 -25.72
C MET A 1 -7.36 -11.17 -24.38
N THR A 2 -6.49 -10.36 -23.77
CA THR A 2 -5.98 -10.63 -22.43
C THR A 2 -7.11 -10.46 -21.41
N HIS A 3 -7.11 -11.27 -20.36
CA HIS A 3 -8.10 -11.17 -19.28
C HIS A 3 -8.04 -9.76 -18.67
N PRO A 4 -9.17 -9.07 -18.39
CA PRO A 4 -9.19 -7.68 -17.92
C PRO A 4 -8.47 -7.44 -16.58
N LEU A 5 -8.24 -8.50 -15.79
CA LEU A 5 -7.46 -8.45 -14.54
C LEU A 5 -6.00 -8.91 -14.74
N SER A 6 -5.56 -9.20 -15.96
CA SER A 6 -4.16 -9.57 -16.23
C SER A 6 -3.24 -8.35 -16.07
N LEU A 7 -2.08 -8.57 -15.46
CA LEU A 7 -1.00 -7.58 -15.34
C LEU A 7 0.20 -7.93 -16.23
N GLU A 8 0.00 -8.84 -17.20
CA GLU A 8 1.07 -9.22 -18.15
C GLU A 8 1.59 -8.00 -18.89
N GLY A 9 2.92 -7.89 -18.95
CA GLY A 9 3.62 -6.78 -19.59
C GLY A 9 3.55 -5.45 -18.80
N LYS A 10 3.00 -5.41 -17.59
CA LYS A 10 3.05 -4.26 -16.69
C LYS A 10 4.30 -4.29 -15.82
N THR A 11 4.82 -3.11 -15.48
CA THR A 11 5.90 -2.92 -14.52
C THR A 11 5.34 -2.25 -13.27
N ALA A 12 5.46 -2.92 -12.12
CA ALA A 12 4.94 -2.45 -10.83
C ALA A 12 6.08 -2.14 -9.85
N VAL A 13 6.01 -0.97 -9.21
CA VAL A 13 6.88 -0.60 -8.09
C VAL A 13 6.07 -0.60 -6.81
N ILE A 14 6.52 -1.34 -5.79
CA ILE A 14 5.89 -1.41 -4.48
C ILE A 14 6.84 -0.83 -3.44
N VAL A 15 6.57 0.39 -3.01
CA VAL A 15 7.32 1.07 -1.95
C VAL A 15 6.82 0.56 -0.59
N GLY A 16 7.73 -0.07 0.18
CA GLY A 16 7.36 -0.86 1.35
C GLY A 16 6.93 -2.29 1.01
N GLY A 17 7.40 -2.84 -0.11
CA GLY A 17 6.98 -4.09 -0.72
C GLY A 17 7.58 -5.37 -0.14
N THR A 18 8.36 -5.32 0.97
CA THR A 18 9.20 -6.46 1.39
C THR A 18 8.74 -7.13 2.69
N SER A 19 7.64 -6.69 3.29
CA SER A 19 7.12 -7.31 4.53
C SER A 19 5.60 -7.18 4.62
N GLY A 20 4.96 -8.06 5.42
CA GLY A 20 3.53 -8.02 5.70
C GLY A 20 2.66 -7.90 4.44
N ILE A 21 1.74 -6.94 4.44
CA ILE A 21 0.85 -6.64 3.32
C ILE A 21 1.66 -6.29 2.06
N GLY A 22 2.70 -5.47 2.18
CA GLY A 22 3.51 -5.06 1.03
C GLY A 22 4.15 -6.25 0.30
N ARG A 23 4.71 -7.22 1.05
CA ARG A 23 5.28 -8.43 0.46
C ARG A 23 4.20 -9.30 -0.22
N ALA A 24 3.04 -9.44 0.40
CA ALA A 24 1.92 -10.14 -0.22
C ALA A 24 1.48 -9.50 -1.53
N LEU A 25 1.41 -8.16 -1.56
CA LEU A 25 1.11 -7.40 -2.79
C LEU A 25 2.18 -7.61 -3.86
N SER A 26 3.47 -7.57 -3.49
CA SER A 26 4.57 -7.80 -4.44
C SER A 26 4.49 -9.18 -5.09
N LEU A 27 4.29 -10.21 -4.29
CA LEU A 27 4.19 -11.59 -4.80
C LEU A 27 2.90 -11.81 -5.59
N GLY A 28 1.80 -11.24 -5.15
CA GLY A 28 0.51 -11.40 -5.82
C GLY A 28 0.42 -10.66 -7.17
N LEU A 29 1.05 -9.48 -7.31
CA LEU A 29 1.14 -8.81 -8.61
C LEU A 29 2.06 -9.58 -9.57
N ALA A 30 3.12 -10.20 -9.07
CA ALA A 30 3.97 -11.10 -9.86
C ALA A 30 3.19 -12.32 -10.35
N ASP A 31 2.37 -12.96 -9.51
CA ASP A 31 1.48 -14.05 -9.88
C ASP A 31 0.43 -13.63 -10.95
N ALA A 32 0.00 -12.36 -10.89
CA ALA A 32 -0.93 -11.78 -11.88
C ALA A 32 -0.25 -11.38 -13.21
N GLY A 33 1.07 -11.53 -13.31
CA GLY A 33 1.82 -11.35 -14.55
C GLY A 33 2.75 -10.13 -14.61
N ALA A 34 2.75 -9.25 -13.62
CA ALA A 34 3.60 -8.06 -13.63
C ALA A 34 5.08 -8.39 -13.37
N ASP A 35 5.98 -7.63 -13.97
CA ASP A 35 7.34 -7.45 -13.46
C ASP A 35 7.26 -6.55 -12.22
N VAL A 36 7.93 -6.92 -11.12
CA VAL A 36 7.71 -6.26 -9.83
C VAL A 36 9.00 -5.85 -9.17
N ILE A 37 9.13 -4.57 -8.82
CA ILE A 37 10.22 -4.02 -8.02
C ILE A 37 9.70 -3.77 -6.60
N ALA A 38 10.05 -4.66 -5.68
CA ALA A 38 9.71 -4.56 -4.26
C ALA A 38 10.81 -3.83 -3.51
N SER A 39 10.57 -2.58 -3.09
CA SER A 39 11.58 -1.76 -2.44
C SER A 39 11.22 -1.43 -1.00
N ALA A 40 12.23 -1.39 -0.13
CA ALA A 40 12.17 -0.97 1.26
C ALA A 40 13.59 -0.66 1.77
N ARG A 41 13.73 -0.24 3.03
CA ARG A 41 15.03 0.15 3.61
C ARG A 41 15.97 -1.03 3.91
N ARG A 42 15.41 -2.21 4.23
CA ARG A 42 16.19 -3.38 4.67
C ARG A 42 16.59 -4.22 3.48
N LYS A 43 17.90 -4.26 3.20
CA LYS A 43 18.47 -4.93 2.04
C LYS A 43 18.16 -6.42 2.02
N GLU A 44 18.30 -7.10 3.14
CA GLU A 44 18.05 -8.55 3.25
C GLU A 44 16.62 -8.91 2.85
N GLN A 45 15.65 -8.09 3.25
CA GLN A 45 14.25 -8.31 2.88
C GLN A 45 13.95 -7.99 1.41
N VAL A 46 14.69 -7.05 0.82
CA VAL A 46 14.63 -6.78 -0.62
C VAL A 46 15.14 -8.00 -1.38
N GLU A 47 16.30 -8.55 -1.00
CA GLU A 47 16.89 -9.74 -1.61
C GLU A 47 15.97 -10.97 -1.50
N GLU A 48 15.43 -11.26 -0.33
CA GLU A 48 14.48 -12.36 -0.11
C GLU A 48 13.20 -12.22 -0.97
N THR A 49 12.68 -11.00 -1.06
CA THR A 49 11.45 -10.75 -1.84
C THR A 49 11.73 -10.82 -3.34
N ALA A 50 12.87 -10.30 -3.79
CA ALA A 50 13.29 -10.37 -5.18
C ALA A 50 13.46 -11.84 -5.62
N ALA A 51 14.17 -12.65 -4.85
CA ALA A 51 14.32 -14.08 -5.14
C ALA A 51 12.95 -14.81 -5.25
N ALA A 52 11.98 -14.42 -4.40
CA ALA A 52 10.63 -14.98 -4.47
C ALA A 52 9.84 -14.51 -5.71
N ILE A 53 10.09 -13.29 -6.22
CA ILE A 53 9.52 -12.79 -7.48
C ILE A 53 10.16 -13.51 -8.68
N GLU A 54 11.48 -13.66 -8.69
CA GLU A 54 12.20 -14.40 -9.73
C GLU A 54 11.77 -15.86 -9.83
N ALA A 55 11.52 -16.51 -8.69
CA ALA A 55 10.99 -17.88 -8.64
C ALA A 55 9.62 -18.02 -9.31
N LYS A 56 8.88 -16.92 -9.50
CA LYS A 56 7.62 -16.85 -10.25
C LYS A 56 7.83 -16.56 -11.75
N GLY A 57 9.09 -16.48 -12.21
CA GLY A 57 9.44 -16.18 -13.59
C GLY A 57 9.24 -14.72 -13.99
N LYS A 58 9.18 -13.80 -13.02
CA LYS A 58 9.06 -12.35 -13.27
C LYS A 58 10.36 -11.63 -12.98
N ARG A 59 10.59 -10.52 -13.70
CA ARG A 59 11.78 -9.69 -13.52
C ARG A 59 11.62 -8.78 -12.32
N THR A 60 12.73 -8.49 -11.64
CA THR A 60 12.80 -7.57 -10.50
C THR A 60 14.15 -6.86 -10.46
N LEU A 61 14.34 -5.95 -9.49
CA LEU A 61 15.62 -5.32 -9.16
C LEU A 61 15.85 -5.34 -7.65
N LEU A 62 17.11 -5.38 -7.27
CA LEU A 62 17.55 -5.31 -5.86
C LEU A 62 17.78 -3.86 -5.45
N LEU A 63 16.71 -3.10 -5.23
CA LEU A 63 16.77 -1.67 -4.91
C LEU A 63 16.16 -1.38 -3.53
N THR A 64 16.98 -0.79 -2.67
CA THR A 64 16.47 -0.22 -1.41
C THR A 64 15.92 1.18 -1.62
N SER A 65 14.92 1.59 -0.82
CA SER A 65 14.45 2.97 -0.80
C SER A 65 13.95 3.41 0.58
N ASP A 66 14.07 4.70 0.85
CA ASP A 66 13.46 5.35 2.00
C ASP A 66 12.48 6.44 1.53
N VAL A 67 11.22 6.33 1.94
CA VAL A 67 10.18 7.32 1.60
C VAL A 67 10.42 8.68 2.25
N ALA A 68 11.23 8.74 3.30
CA ALA A 68 11.64 9.99 3.94
C ALA A 68 12.67 10.77 3.11
N ASP A 69 13.36 10.09 2.20
CA ASP A 69 14.38 10.67 1.31
C ASP A 69 13.88 10.73 -0.14
N ARG A 70 13.74 11.96 -0.67
CA ARG A 70 13.31 12.19 -2.05
C ARG A 70 14.30 11.61 -3.06
N ALA A 71 15.61 11.82 -2.84
CA ALA A 71 16.63 11.35 -3.77
C ALA A 71 16.64 9.82 -3.86
N SER A 72 16.37 9.13 -2.76
CA SER A 72 16.22 7.67 -2.73
C SER A 72 15.07 7.18 -3.62
N LEU A 73 13.93 7.88 -3.63
CA LEU A 73 12.80 7.55 -4.50
C LEU A 73 13.04 7.93 -5.97
N GLU A 74 13.73 9.03 -6.22
CA GLU A 74 14.14 9.44 -7.58
C GLU A 74 15.11 8.41 -8.18
N ASN A 75 16.08 7.92 -7.40
CA ASN A 75 16.96 6.84 -7.82
C ASN A 75 16.18 5.53 -8.09
N LEU A 76 15.22 5.17 -7.24
CA LEU A 76 14.37 3.99 -7.46
C LEU A 76 13.63 4.08 -8.80
N LEU A 77 13.09 5.25 -9.16
CA LEU A 77 12.46 5.46 -10.46
C LEU A 77 13.48 5.36 -11.59
N ALA A 78 14.64 6.05 -11.49
CA ALA A 78 15.65 6.09 -12.53
C ALA A 78 16.17 4.70 -12.89
N GLU A 79 16.56 3.91 -11.89
CA GLU A 79 17.00 2.52 -12.07
C GLU A 79 15.90 1.63 -12.66
N THR A 80 14.64 1.84 -12.22
CA THR A 80 13.53 1.09 -12.80
C THR A 80 13.32 1.44 -14.27
N LEU A 81 13.44 2.71 -14.66
CA LEU A 81 13.30 3.14 -16.04
C LEU A 81 14.45 2.64 -16.92
N GLU A 82 15.68 2.62 -16.42
CA GLU A 82 16.83 2.09 -17.13
C GLU A 82 16.65 0.61 -17.52
N HIS A 83 16.09 -0.21 -16.61
CA HIS A 83 15.99 -1.66 -16.82
C HIS A 83 14.67 -2.11 -17.44
N PHE A 84 13.57 -1.38 -17.23
CA PHE A 84 12.22 -1.78 -17.67
C PHE A 84 11.60 -0.79 -18.66
N GLY A 85 12.18 0.40 -18.83
CA GLY A 85 11.70 1.45 -19.74
C GLY A 85 10.42 2.16 -19.28
N LYS A 86 9.76 1.66 -18.24
CA LYS A 86 8.49 2.20 -17.76
C LYS A 86 8.15 1.80 -16.33
N VAL A 87 7.22 2.56 -15.71
CA VAL A 87 6.46 2.14 -14.53
C VAL A 87 4.97 2.36 -14.83
N ASP A 88 4.20 1.28 -14.78
CA ASP A 88 2.75 1.29 -15.03
C ASP A 88 1.94 1.36 -13.73
N ILE A 89 2.46 0.76 -12.65
CA ILE A 89 1.78 0.60 -11.38
C ILE A 89 2.72 1.06 -10.24
N LEU A 90 2.19 1.93 -9.37
CA LEU A 90 2.83 2.30 -8.10
C LEU A 90 1.93 1.88 -6.93
N ILE A 91 2.49 1.13 -5.97
CA ILE A 91 1.81 0.86 -4.70
C ILE A 91 2.60 1.51 -3.55
N ASN A 92 1.98 2.43 -2.84
CA ASN A 92 2.53 3.06 -1.65
C ASN A 92 2.07 2.30 -0.41
N CYS A 93 2.92 1.38 0.07
CA CYS A 93 2.65 0.51 1.22
C CYS A 93 3.56 0.80 2.42
N ALA A 94 4.57 1.66 2.28
CA ALA A 94 5.41 2.06 3.40
C ALA A 94 4.56 2.74 4.49
N GLY A 95 4.79 2.36 5.74
CA GLY A 95 4.05 2.94 6.85
C GLY A 95 4.67 2.65 8.21
N LYS A 96 4.41 3.55 9.15
CA LYS A 96 4.84 3.48 10.55
C LYS A 96 3.63 3.71 11.45
N ILE A 97 3.56 2.97 12.54
CA ILE A 97 2.56 3.14 13.59
C ILE A 97 3.26 3.13 14.94
N LYS A 98 2.80 3.98 15.85
CA LYS A 98 3.16 3.94 17.28
C LYS A 98 1.89 4.10 18.09
N ARG A 99 1.74 3.26 19.10
CA ARG A 99 0.64 3.32 20.06
C ARG A 99 1.10 3.99 21.34
N ALA A 100 0.46 5.10 21.69
CA ALA A 100 0.64 5.77 22.98
C ALA A 100 -0.54 6.75 23.23
N PRO A 101 -0.82 7.10 24.51
CA PRO A 101 -1.82 8.11 24.84
C PRO A 101 -1.53 9.43 24.13
N THR A 102 -2.55 10.04 23.52
CA THR A 102 -2.38 11.27 22.71
C THR A 102 -1.89 12.45 23.56
N LEU A 103 -2.30 12.53 24.83
CA LEU A 103 -1.89 13.62 25.72
C LEU A 103 -0.38 13.70 25.91
N THR A 104 0.33 12.59 25.89
CA THR A 104 1.78 12.50 26.13
C THR A 104 2.54 12.01 24.88
N PHE A 105 1.89 12.04 23.71
CA PHE A 105 2.51 11.57 22.47
C PHE A 105 3.61 12.55 22.05
N PRO A 106 4.89 12.10 21.87
CA PRO A 106 5.98 13.00 21.48
C PRO A 106 5.76 13.59 20.08
N GLU A 107 6.02 14.91 19.93
CA GLU A 107 5.86 15.59 18.63
C GLU A 107 6.81 15.04 17.56
N GLU A 108 8.01 14.63 17.93
CA GLU A 108 8.98 14.02 17.01
C GLU A 108 8.46 12.70 16.44
N GLU A 109 7.79 11.90 17.26
CA GLU A 109 7.17 10.65 16.81
C GLU A 109 5.95 10.91 15.93
N TRP A 110 5.15 11.93 16.28
CA TRP A 110 4.06 12.41 15.43
C TRP A 110 4.60 12.79 14.06
N GLN A 111 5.61 13.66 14.00
CA GLN A 111 6.21 14.12 12.76
C GLN A 111 6.80 12.95 11.95
N SER A 112 7.49 12.02 12.60
CA SER A 112 8.05 10.83 11.95
C SER A 112 6.98 9.94 11.32
N ILE A 113 5.80 9.83 11.94
CA ILE A 113 4.66 9.08 11.36
C ILE A 113 4.07 9.83 10.17
N ILE A 114 3.87 11.14 10.28
CA ILE A 114 3.38 11.97 9.18
C ILE A 114 4.36 11.94 8.00
N ASP A 115 5.66 12.09 8.26
CA ASP A 115 6.68 12.07 7.21
C ASP A 115 6.72 10.73 6.47
N THR A 116 6.63 9.61 7.19
CA THR A 116 6.63 8.30 6.55
C THR A 116 5.32 8.04 5.81
N ASN A 117 4.18 8.20 6.47
CA ASN A 117 2.90 7.70 5.97
C ASN A 117 2.25 8.63 4.94
N LEU A 118 2.38 9.95 5.14
CA LEU A 118 1.71 10.95 4.31
C LEU A 118 2.70 11.63 3.35
N THR A 119 3.73 12.29 3.88
CA THR A 119 4.69 13.04 3.07
C THR A 119 5.47 12.10 2.15
N GLY A 120 5.85 10.91 2.64
CA GLY A 120 6.49 9.87 1.83
C GLY A 120 5.59 9.36 0.70
N THR A 121 4.30 9.14 0.99
CA THR A 121 3.30 8.80 -0.04
C THR A 121 3.17 9.91 -1.09
N LEU A 122 3.11 11.18 -0.67
CA LEU A 122 3.06 12.32 -1.59
C LEU A 122 4.32 12.38 -2.47
N ARG A 123 5.52 12.22 -1.88
CA ARG A 123 6.79 12.22 -2.64
C ARG A 123 6.78 11.15 -3.72
N ALA A 124 6.43 9.91 -3.37
CA ALA A 124 6.35 8.82 -4.34
C ALA A 124 5.31 9.12 -5.43
N CYS A 125 4.11 9.59 -5.06
CA CYS A 125 3.10 10.00 -6.04
C CYS A 125 3.62 11.09 -6.99
N GLN A 126 4.34 12.11 -6.49
CA GLN A 126 4.90 13.17 -7.34
C GLN A 126 5.96 12.66 -8.31
N ILE A 127 6.88 11.81 -7.84
CA ILE A 127 8.01 11.31 -8.62
C ILE A 127 7.51 10.37 -9.72
N PHE A 128 6.78 9.32 -9.33
CA PHE A 128 6.28 8.32 -10.26
C PHE A 128 5.11 8.86 -11.11
N GLY A 129 4.26 9.72 -10.51
CA GLY A 129 3.13 10.34 -11.19
C GLY A 129 3.56 11.23 -12.35
N ARG A 130 4.65 11.99 -12.24
CA ARG A 130 5.20 12.76 -13.36
C ARG A 130 5.49 11.85 -14.57
N HIS A 131 6.24 10.76 -14.36
CA HIS A 131 6.52 9.78 -15.41
C HIS A 131 5.23 9.17 -16.01
N MET A 132 4.24 8.86 -15.16
CA MET A 132 2.97 8.31 -15.62
C MET A 132 2.15 9.32 -16.42
N LEU A 133 2.14 10.60 -16.02
CA LEU A 133 1.45 11.69 -16.72
C LEU A 133 2.06 11.93 -18.11
N ASP A 134 3.40 11.95 -18.22
CA ASP A 134 4.11 12.10 -19.47
C ASP A 134 3.77 10.98 -20.47
N ARG A 135 3.46 9.78 -19.96
CA ARG A 135 3.04 8.61 -20.76
C ARG A 135 1.52 8.49 -20.95
N SER A 136 0.73 9.34 -20.32
CA SER A 136 -0.73 9.27 -20.30
C SER A 136 -1.27 7.89 -19.83
N TYR A 137 -0.54 7.22 -18.94
CA TYR A 137 -0.93 5.94 -18.34
C TYR A 137 -0.30 5.75 -16.96
N GLY A 138 -1.11 5.40 -15.97
CA GLY A 138 -0.65 5.01 -14.63
C GLY A 138 -1.76 4.47 -13.74
N ARG A 139 -1.36 3.61 -12.80
CA ARG A 139 -2.21 3.10 -11.72
C ARG A 139 -1.48 3.31 -10.40
N ILE A 140 -2.00 4.17 -9.56
CA ILE A 140 -1.44 4.46 -8.23
C ILE A 140 -2.41 3.91 -7.17
N ILE A 141 -1.88 3.10 -6.26
CA ILE A 141 -2.64 2.49 -5.17
C ILE A 141 -1.97 2.86 -3.86
N ASN A 142 -2.65 3.65 -3.04
CA ASN A 142 -2.17 4.04 -1.71
C ASN A 142 -2.74 3.10 -0.64
N ILE A 143 -1.92 2.61 0.27
CA ILE A 143 -2.42 1.80 1.38
C ILE A 143 -2.85 2.72 2.52
N ALA A 144 -4.17 2.88 2.65
CA ALA A 144 -4.85 3.55 3.73
C ALA A 144 -5.01 2.63 4.97
N SER A 145 -6.12 2.66 5.66
CA SER A 145 -6.41 1.82 6.84
C SER A 145 -7.89 1.91 7.22
N LEU A 146 -8.39 1.00 8.07
CA LEU A 146 -9.62 1.22 8.84
C LEU A 146 -9.64 2.58 9.54
N ASN A 147 -8.48 3.04 10.02
CA ASN A 147 -8.34 4.35 10.68
C ASN A 147 -8.60 5.55 9.76
N THR A 148 -8.83 5.34 8.49
CA THR A 148 -9.39 6.35 7.58
C THR A 148 -10.84 6.70 7.94
N PHE A 149 -11.58 5.76 8.49
CA PHE A 149 -13.03 5.85 8.72
C PHE A 149 -13.42 5.82 10.20
N VAL A 150 -12.66 5.10 11.02
CA VAL A 150 -12.91 4.95 12.46
C VAL A 150 -11.65 5.19 13.27
N ALA A 151 -11.83 5.65 14.50
CA ALA A 151 -10.73 5.79 15.44
C ALA A 151 -10.49 4.48 16.20
N LEU A 152 -9.22 4.10 16.32
CA LEU A 152 -8.76 3.10 17.29
C LEU A 152 -7.98 3.81 18.41
N ASN A 153 -8.13 3.29 19.63
CA ASN A 153 -7.53 3.92 20.81
C ASN A 153 -5.99 4.03 20.71
N GLU A 154 -5.42 5.18 21.11
CA GLU A 154 -3.97 5.44 21.24
C GLU A 154 -3.16 5.40 19.94
N VAL A 155 -3.78 5.62 18.77
CA VAL A 155 -3.08 5.66 17.47
C VAL A 155 -3.40 6.93 16.67
N ALA A 156 -3.55 8.06 17.34
CA ALA A 156 -4.01 9.33 16.74
C ALA A 156 -3.17 9.76 15.54
N ALA A 157 -1.82 9.78 15.65
CA ALA A 157 -0.93 10.17 14.57
C ALA A 157 -1.09 9.27 13.32
N TYR A 158 -1.18 7.97 13.55
CA TYR A 158 -1.42 7.00 12.48
C TYR A 158 -2.79 7.22 11.82
N ALA A 159 -3.85 7.37 12.62
CA ALA A 159 -5.21 7.60 12.12
C ALA A 159 -5.27 8.88 11.27
N ALA A 160 -4.72 9.99 11.78
CA ALA A 160 -4.64 11.26 11.05
C ALA A 160 -3.90 11.09 9.71
N SER A 161 -2.73 10.40 9.72
CA SER A 161 -1.96 10.14 8.50
C SER A 161 -2.75 9.34 7.46
N LYS A 162 -3.49 8.30 7.89
CA LYS A 162 -4.25 7.43 6.97
C LYS A 162 -5.53 8.09 6.44
N ALA A 163 -6.18 8.93 7.24
CA ALA A 163 -7.27 9.80 6.78
C ALA A 163 -6.77 10.81 5.72
N ALA A 164 -5.60 11.41 5.96
CA ALA A 164 -4.97 12.33 5.02
C ALA A 164 -4.55 11.64 3.71
N VAL A 165 -4.04 10.40 3.74
CA VAL A 165 -3.73 9.60 2.54
C VAL A 165 -4.98 9.38 1.69
N ALA A 166 -6.13 9.10 2.29
CA ALA A 166 -7.38 8.95 1.54
C ALA A 166 -7.83 10.29 0.91
N SER A 167 -7.63 11.42 1.60
CA SER A 167 -7.90 12.75 1.04
C SER A 167 -6.95 13.07 -0.11
N LEU A 168 -5.64 12.82 0.05
CA LEU A 168 -4.64 12.97 -1.01
C LEU A 168 -4.99 12.12 -2.24
N THR A 169 -5.43 10.88 -2.05
CA THR A 169 -5.86 9.99 -3.13
C THR A 169 -6.96 10.62 -3.97
N ARG A 170 -7.99 11.21 -3.34
CA ARG A 170 -9.08 11.89 -4.05
C ARG A 170 -8.59 13.14 -4.82
N SER A 171 -7.72 13.94 -4.22
CA SER A 171 -7.17 15.13 -4.87
C SER A 171 -6.38 14.77 -6.13
N LEU A 172 -5.44 13.80 -6.00
CA LEU A 172 -4.65 13.35 -7.14
C LEU A 172 -5.52 12.68 -8.23
N ALA A 173 -6.56 11.95 -7.86
CA ALA A 173 -7.50 11.36 -8.81
C ALA A 173 -8.21 12.43 -9.64
N VAL A 174 -8.67 13.51 -9.02
CA VAL A 174 -9.33 14.63 -9.72
C VAL A 174 -8.37 15.33 -10.65
N GLU A 175 -7.13 15.58 -10.23
CA GLU A 175 -6.13 16.29 -11.03
C GLU A 175 -5.60 15.46 -12.21
N TRP A 176 -5.43 14.13 -12.06
CA TRP A 176 -4.65 13.32 -12.99
C TRP A 176 -5.47 12.41 -13.89
N SER A 177 -6.73 12.14 -13.56
CA SER A 177 -7.56 11.17 -14.31
C SER A 177 -7.73 11.51 -15.79
N ARG A 178 -7.85 12.80 -16.14
CA ARG A 178 -7.95 13.27 -17.54
C ARG A 178 -6.69 12.98 -18.37
N HIS A 179 -5.58 12.72 -17.69
CA HIS A 179 -4.29 12.38 -18.27
C HIS A 179 -3.98 10.87 -18.18
N GLY A 180 -5.00 10.03 -17.98
CA GLY A 180 -4.85 8.58 -17.98
C GLY A 180 -4.23 7.97 -16.72
N VAL A 181 -3.99 8.77 -15.67
CA VAL A 181 -3.45 8.27 -14.38
C VAL A 181 -4.58 8.15 -13.36
N LEU A 182 -4.85 6.91 -12.94
CA LEU A 182 -5.89 6.60 -11.96
C LEU A 182 -5.27 6.39 -10.58
N VAL A 183 -5.82 7.08 -9.58
CA VAL A 183 -5.30 7.05 -8.21
C VAL A 183 -6.40 6.55 -7.28
N ASN A 184 -6.15 5.42 -6.62
CA ASN A 184 -7.07 4.81 -5.67
C ASN A 184 -6.35 4.45 -4.37
N ALA A 185 -7.09 4.06 -3.36
CA ALA A 185 -6.56 3.53 -2.12
C ALA A 185 -7.22 2.19 -1.75
N ILE A 186 -6.49 1.38 -0.99
CA ILE A 186 -7.04 0.24 -0.28
C ILE A 186 -6.99 0.56 1.22
N ALA A 187 -8.07 0.30 1.92
CA ALA A 187 -8.14 0.40 3.38
C ALA A 187 -8.23 -1.00 4.00
N PRO A 188 -7.09 -1.60 4.37
CA PRO A 188 -7.10 -2.90 5.01
C PRO A 188 -7.73 -2.84 6.40
N GLY A 189 -8.44 -3.89 6.76
CA GLY A 189 -8.88 -4.19 8.10
C GLY A 189 -7.75 -4.66 9.01
N VAL A 190 -8.07 -5.53 9.93
CA VAL A 190 -7.08 -6.13 10.81
C VAL A 190 -6.52 -7.39 10.16
N PHE A 191 -5.31 -7.28 9.63
CA PHE A 191 -4.54 -8.37 9.03
C PHE A 191 -3.47 -8.85 10.00
N ARG A 192 -3.43 -10.17 10.23
CA ARG A 192 -2.40 -10.75 11.10
C ARG A 192 -1.07 -10.80 10.35
N THR A 193 -0.07 -10.15 10.93
CA THR A 193 1.32 -10.12 10.44
C THR A 193 2.27 -10.50 11.56
N ALA A 194 3.52 -10.80 11.24
CA ALA A 194 4.54 -11.07 12.26
C ALA A 194 4.71 -9.91 13.27
N LEU A 195 4.47 -8.66 12.82
CA LEU A 195 4.63 -7.46 13.66
C LEU A 195 3.51 -7.28 14.69
N ASN A 196 2.31 -7.83 14.47
CA ASN A 196 1.16 -7.61 15.34
C ASN A 196 0.55 -8.91 15.92
N ALA A 197 1.15 -10.05 15.64
CA ALA A 197 0.63 -11.35 16.06
C ALA A 197 0.42 -11.42 17.58
N GLU A 198 1.40 -11.02 18.39
CA GLU A 198 1.30 -11.01 19.85
C GLU A 198 0.17 -10.10 20.35
N LEU A 199 0.03 -8.90 19.76
CA LEU A 199 -1.07 -7.99 20.09
C LEU A 199 -2.43 -8.62 19.79
N LEU A 200 -2.57 -9.28 18.65
CA LEU A 200 -3.84 -9.82 18.19
C LEU A 200 -4.23 -11.11 18.93
N ASP A 201 -3.25 -11.99 19.15
CA ASP A 201 -3.53 -13.34 19.68
C ASP A 201 -3.70 -13.35 21.21
N SER A 202 -3.05 -12.41 21.94
CA SER A 202 -2.87 -12.54 23.40
C SER A 202 -3.45 -11.39 24.22
N THR A 203 -4.07 -10.36 23.59
CA THR A 203 -4.52 -9.17 24.34
C THR A 203 -6.05 -8.97 24.33
N PRO A 204 -6.61 -8.24 25.33
CA PRO A 204 -8.01 -7.81 25.31
C PRO A 204 -8.35 -7.01 24.04
N ARG A 205 -7.39 -6.19 23.55
CA ARG A 205 -7.57 -5.43 22.30
C ARG A 205 -7.72 -6.33 21.07
N GLY A 206 -6.93 -7.40 20.98
CA GLY A 206 -7.08 -8.40 19.91
C GLY A 206 -8.46 -9.05 19.93
N LYS A 207 -8.94 -9.44 21.12
CA LYS A 207 -10.29 -9.99 21.29
C LYS A 207 -11.39 -9.02 20.87
N GLU A 208 -11.28 -7.74 21.24
CA GLU A 208 -12.22 -6.70 20.84
C GLU A 208 -12.24 -6.50 19.32
N LEU A 209 -11.07 -6.39 18.70
CA LEU A 209 -10.96 -6.26 17.24
C LEU A 209 -11.57 -7.47 16.51
N LEU A 210 -11.34 -8.67 17.03
CA LEU A 210 -11.92 -9.90 16.48
C LEU A 210 -13.45 -9.91 16.60
N MET A 211 -13.96 -9.58 17.79
CA MET A 211 -15.41 -9.51 18.07
C MET A 211 -16.12 -8.51 17.15
N ARG A 212 -15.46 -7.40 16.79
CA ARG A 212 -15.99 -6.38 15.87
C ARG A 212 -15.86 -6.76 14.39
N THR A 213 -15.19 -7.86 14.06
CA THR A 213 -15.05 -8.34 12.69
C THR A 213 -16.12 -9.39 12.39
N PRO A 214 -17.13 -9.13 11.55
CA PRO A 214 -18.25 -10.07 11.27
C PRO A 214 -17.79 -11.44 10.75
N MET A 215 -16.70 -11.50 9.98
CA MET A 215 -16.12 -12.78 9.51
C MET A 215 -15.53 -13.63 10.65
N GLY A 216 -15.46 -13.13 11.90
CA GLY A 216 -14.97 -13.87 13.07
C GLY A 216 -13.49 -14.27 13.03
N ARG A 217 -12.72 -13.66 12.16
CA ARG A 217 -11.28 -13.91 12.01
C ARG A 217 -10.53 -12.66 11.51
N PHE A 218 -9.25 -12.62 11.74
CA PHE A 218 -8.37 -11.64 11.11
C PHE A 218 -8.09 -12.01 9.65
N GLY A 219 -7.82 -11.00 8.83
CA GLY A 219 -7.41 -11.18 7.45
C GLY A 219 -6.03 -11.81 7.32
N LYS A 220 -5.84 -12.63 6.30
CA LYS A 220 -4.51 -13.07 5.85
C LYS A 220 -4.00 -12.06 4.82
N THR A 221 -2.69 -11.81 4.80
CA THR A 221 -2.10 -10.77 3.94
C THR A 221 -2.32 -10.99 2.44
N ASP A 222 -2.53 -12.22 2.01
CA ASP A 222 -2.87 -12.57 0.62
C ASP A 222 -4.31 -12.16 0.23
N GLU A 223 -5.23 -12.00 1.18
CA GLU A 223 -6.61 -11.62 0.89
C GLU A 223 -6.79 -10.15 0.44
N VAL A 224 -5.77 -9.30 0.60
CA VAL A 224 -5.78 -7.94 0.05
C VAL A 224 -5.33 -7.88 -1.41
N VAL A 225 -4.68 -8.94 -1.91
CA VAL A 225 -4.06 -8.98 -3.23
C VAL A 225 -5.08 -8.80 -4.36
N GLY A 226 -6.23 -9.47 -4.27
CA GLY A 226 -7.28 -9.36 -5.29
C GLY A 226 -7.77 -7.93 -5.50
N ALA A 227 -7.89 -7.15 -4.43
CA ALA A 227 -8.24 -5.73 -4.51
C ALA A 227 -7.17 -4.91 -5.24
N ALA A 228 -5.88 -5.20 -4.98
CA ALA A 228 -4.78 -4.52 -5.65
C ALA A 228 -4.69 -4.88 -7.13
N ILE A 229 -4.84 -6.16 -7.49
CA ILE A 229 -4.89 -6.62 -8.89
C ILE A 229 -6.02 -5.92 -9.63
N TYR A 230 -7.22 -5.87 -9.05
CA TYR A 230 -8.35 -5.15 -9.65
C TYR A 230 -8.02 -3.70 -9.93
N LEU A 231 -7.57 -2.94 -8.92
CA LEU A 231 -7.26 -1.51 -9.06
C LEU A 231 -6.06 -1.22 -9.97
N ALA A 232 -5.12 -2.17 -10.11
CA ALA A 232 -3.96 -2.08 -10.99
C ALA A 232 -4.26 -2.42 -12.45
N SER A 233 -5.33 -3.14 -12.70
CA SER A 233 -5.68 -3.72 -14.01
C SER A 233 -6.56 -2.79 -14.87
N ASP A 234 -6.76 -3.20 -16.13
CA ASP A 234 -7.69 -2.53 -17.03
C ASP A 234 -9.16 -2.75 -16.64
N GLY A 235 -9.45 -3.74 -15.79
CA GLY A 235 -10.78 -3.94 -15.18
C GLY A 235 -11.24 -2.77 -14.30
N ALA A 236 -10.33 -1.94 -13.82
CA ALA A 236 -10.61 -0.72 -13.06
C ALA A 236 -10.47 0.57 -13.89
N SER A 237 -10.51 0.51 -15.22
CA SER A 237 -10.25 1.66 -16.11
C SER A 237 -11.20 2.85 -15.91
N TYR A 238 -12.34 2.67 -15.24
CA TYR A 238 -13.28 3.75 -14.87
C TYR A 238 -13.38 3.96 -13.36
N VAL A 239 -12.37 3.52 -12.59
CA VAL A 239 -12.32 3.63 -11.12
C VAL A 239 -11.16 4.51 -10.71
N THR A 240 -11.46 5.67 -10.12
CA THR A 240 -10.46 6.59 -9.58
C THR A 240 -11.01 7.33 -8.36
N GLY A 241 -10.14 7.75 -7.44
CA GLY A 241 -10.50 8.45 -6.20
C GLY A 241 -11.18 7.59 -5.14
N GLN A 242 -11.24 6.26 -5.33
CA GLN A 242 -11.92 5.35 -4.41
C GLN A 242 -11.01 4.87 -3.30
N VAL A 243 -11.61 4.57 -2.15
CA VAL A 243 -10.98 3.87 -1.04
C VAL A 243 -11.68 2.52 -0.89
N LEU A 244 -11.09 1.48 -1.42
CA LEU A 244 -11.63 0.12 -1.37
C LEU A 244 -11.31 -0.52 -0.02
N VAL A 245 -12.35 -0.82 0.74
CA VAL A 245 -12.22 -1.44 2.06
C VAL A 245 -12.10 -2.96 1.92
N VAL A 246 -11.14 -3.56 2.64
CA VAL A 246 -10.93 -5.01 2.71
C VAL A 246 -10.74 -5.36 4.19
N ASP A 247 -11.82 -5.64 4.92
CA ASP A 247 -11.84 -5.61 6.39
C ASP A 247 -12.64 -6.73 7.08
N GLY A 248 -13.14 -7.71 6.34
CA GLY A 248 -13.98 -8.76 6.89
C GLY A 248 -15.33 -8.27 7.46
N GLY A 249 -15.78 -7.10 6.99
CA GLY A 249 -17.06 -6.50 7.38
C GLY A 249 -16.98 -5.56 8.60
N PHE A 250 -15.77 -5.25 9.09
CA PHE A 250 -15.59 -4.44 10.30
C PHE A 250 -16.31 -3.09 10.22
N LEU A 251 -16.20 -2.37 9.10
CA LEU A 251 -16.84 -1.07 8.92
C LEU A 251 -18.34 -1.15 8.57
N ALA A 252 -18.80 -2.28 8.08
CA ALA A 252 -20.21 -2.48 7.72
C ALA A 252 -21.06 -2.81 8.93
N SER A 253 -20.45 -3.25 10.04
CA SER A 253 -21.17 -3.75 11.22
C SER A 253 -21.38 -2.66 12.26
N GLY A 254 -22.63 -2.60 12.79
CA GLY A 254 -22.94 -1.90 14.02
C GLY A 254 -22.86 -2.83 15.24
N VAL A 255 -23.55 -3.96 15.17
CA VAL A 255 -23.61 -4.99 16.23
C VAL A 255 -23.51 -6.37 15.56
N ASN A 256 -22.65 -7.24 16.08
CA ASN A 256 -22.42 -8.58 15.52
C ASN A 256 -23.18 -9.70 16.28
N GLN A 257 -23.79 -9.38 17.42
CA GLN A 257 -24.57 -10.32 18.26
C GLN A 257 -25.81 -9.61 18.80
#